data_a9d43fd00dc91da46ebbc392e6d56cd5
#
_entry.id   a9d43fd00dc91da46ebbc392e6d56cd5
#
_cell.length_a   1.000
_cell.length_b   1.000
_cell.length_c   1.000
_cell.angle_alpha   90.00
_cell.angle_beta   90.00
_cell.angle_gamma   90.00
#
_symmetry.space_group_name_H-M   'P 1'
#
loop_
_entity.id
_entity.type
_entity.pdbx_description
1 polymer ?
#
loop_
_entity_poly.entity_id
_entity_poly.type
_entity_poly.pdbx_seq_one_letter_code
_entity_poly.pdbx_strand_id
1 'polypeptide(L)'
;MVLVKMQIGKNGLTPGFIETLKNAFKNNENVRVGVLKSATRDRSELKIISQKILDELGKNYTCKVIGYTLAIRKWRKARTTL
;
A
#
# COMPACT_ATOMS: atom_id res chain seq x y z
N MET A 1 11.47 -14.74 6.72
CA MET A 1 10.97 -13.56 6.01
C MET A 1 9.97 -12.83 6.89
N VAL A 2 10.22 -11.59 7.21
CA VAL A 2 9.34 -10.82 8.08
C VAL A 2 8.35 -10.03 7.22
N LEU A 3 7.06 -10.27 7.46
CA LEU A 3 6.02 -9.53 6.77
C LEU A 3 5.72 -8.25 7.54
N VAL A 4 5.93 -7.12 6.91
CA VAL A 4 5.62 -5.83 7.51
C VAL A 4 4.14 -5.55 7.36
N LYS A 5 3.51 -5.20 8.47
CA LYS A 5 2.10 -4.83 8.51
C LYS A 5 1.95 -3.39 8.95
N MET A 6 1.15 -2.64 8.21
CA MET A 6 0.80 -1.27 8.56
C MET A 6 -0.70 -1.12 8.55
N GLN A 7 -1.19 -0.04 9.14
CA GLN A 7 -2.64 0.21 9.20
C GLN A 7 -2.96 1.64 8.84
N ILE A 8 -4.02 1.81 8.08
CA ILE A 8 -4.59 3.13 7.80
C ILE A 8 -5.78 3.30 8.73
N GLY A 9 -5.69 4.29 9.59
CA GLY A 9 -6.73 4.57 10.56
C GLY A 9 -7.64 5.71 10.14
N LYS A 10 -8.24 6.34 11.14
CA LYS A 10 -9.25 7.38 10.98
C LYS A 10 -8.81 8.56 10.12
N ASN A 11 -7.53 8.89 10.14
CA ASN A 11 -6.99 10.02 9.37
C ASN A 11 -6.80 9.71 7.89
N GLY A 12 -6.99 8.45 7.50
CA GLY A 12 -6.81 8.05 6.12
C GLY A 12 -5.35 8.06 5.68
N LEU A 13 -5.15 8.33 4.40
CA LEU A 13 -3.83 8.35 3.80
C LEU A 13 -3.18 9.71 4.04
N THR A 14 -2.03 9.72 4.72
CA THR A 14 -1.28 10.93 5.03
C THR A 14 0.10 10.90 4.38
N PRO A 15 0.74 12.08 4.16
CA PRO A 15 2.12 12.09 3.64
C PRO A 15 3.09 11.34 4.55
N GLY A 16 2.90 11.43 5.87
CA GLY A 16 3.73 10.69 6.83
C GLY A 16 3.59 9.18 6.67
N PHE A 17 2.40 8.70 6.38
CA PHE A 17 2.16 7.29 6.12
C PHE A 17 2.92 6.83 4.88
N ILE A 18 2.87 7.60 3.82
CA ILE A 18 3.56 7.27 2.56
C ILE A 18 5.07 7.20 2.80
N GLU A 19 5.61 8.15 3.55
CA GLU A 19 7.04 8.15 3.86
C GLU A 19 7.43 6.91 4.67
N THR A 20 6.64 6.56 5.67
CA THR A 20 6.86 5.36 6.47
C THR A 20 6.81 4.12 5.58
N LEU A 21 5.85 4.09 4.67
CA LEU A 21 5.70 2.98 3.74
C LEU A 21 6.92 2.84 2.83
N LYS A 22 7.43 3.95 2.30
CA LYS A 22 8.64 3.96 1.50
C LYS A 22 9.83 3.41 2.29
N ASN A 23 9.95 3.79 3.55
CA ASN A 23 11.01 3.30 4.42
C ASN A 23 10.88 1.80 4.67
N ALA A 24 9.66 1.30 4.81
CA ALA A 24 9.43 -0.12 4.99
C ALA A 24 9.92 -0.92 3.78
N PHE A 25 9.76 -0.37 2.59
CA PHE A 25 10.20 -1.05 1.36
C PHE A 25 11.70 -1.01 1.13
N LYS A 26 12.47 -0.27 1.92
CA LYS A 26 13.92 -0.29 1.81
C LYS A 26 14.49 -1.66 2.17
N ASN A 27 13.85 -2.35 3.10
CA ASN A 27 14.32 -3.64 3.59
C ASN A 27 13.36 -4.80 3.31
N ASN A 28 12.20 -4.52 2.75
CA ASN A 28 11.15 -5.50 2.53
C ASN A 28 10.59 -5.35 1.13
N GLU A 29 10.24 -6.47 0.51
CA GLU A 29 9.62 -6.46 -0.81
C GLU A 29 8.09 -6.53 -0.73
N ASN A 30 7.56 -6.96 0.41
CA ASN A 30 6.14 -7.12 0.62
C ASN A 30 5.71 -6.40 1.89
N VAL A 31 4.69 -5.57 1.76
CA VAL A 31 4.09 -4.87 2.90
C VAL A 31 2.57 -5.02 2.80
N ARG A 32 1.95 -5.33 3.91
CA ARG A 32 0.49 -5.38 3.98
C ARG A 32 -0.04 -4.18 4.75
N VAL A 33 -1.03 -3.54 4.17
CA VAL A 33 -1.67 -2.38 4.78
C VAL A 33 -3.13 -2.73 5.07
N GLY A 34 -3.45 -2.82 6.34
CA GLY A 34 -4.83 -3.02 6.78
C GLY A 34 -5.55 -1.68 6.80
N VAL A 35 -6.74 -1.63 6.24
CA VAL A 35 -7.57 -0.44 6.27
C VAL A 35 -8.68 -0.65 7.27
N LEU A 36 -8.71 0.18 8.31
CA LEU A 36 -9.73 0.07 9.33
C LEU A 36 -11.09 0.50 8.77
N LYS A 37 -12.15 -0.15 9.23
CA LYS A 37 -13.50 0.21 8.80
C LYS A 37 -13.86 1.66 9.13
N SER A 38 -13.23 2.22 10.15
CA SER A 38 -13.39 3.63 10.49
C SER A 38 -12.77 4.56 9.45
N ALA A 39 -11.83 4.07 8.65
CA ALA A 39 -11.20 4.86 7.59
C ALA A 39 -12.06 4.89 6.34
N THR A 40 -12.73 3.79 6.03
CA THR A 40 -13.61 3.72 4.87
C THR A 40 -14.68 2.66 5.09
N ARG A 41 -15.89 2.94 4.61
CA ARG A 41 -17.00 2.00 4.65
C ARG A 41 -17.25 1.34 3.31
N ASP A 42 -16.64 1.88 2.25
CA ASP A 42 -16.89 1.46 0.89
C ASP A 42 -15.64 0.83 0.30
N ARG A 43 -15.82 -0.35 -0.30
CA ARG A 43 -14.71 -1.04 -0.95
C ARG A 43 -14.14 -0.27 -2.13
N SER A 44 -14.95 0.55 -2.79
CA SER A 44 -14.46 1.37 -3.90
C SER A 44 -13.41 2.37 -3.43
N GLU A 45 -13.48 2.84 -2.19
CA GLU A 45 -12.47 3.72 -1.62
C GLU A 45 -11.13 3.02 -1.44
N LEU A 46 -11.16 1.70 -1.21
CA LEU A 46 -9.93 0.92 -1.09
C LEU A 46 -9.13 0.97 -2.40
N LYS A 47 -9.81 0.92 -3.52
CA LYS A 47 -9.15 1.03 -4.82
C LYS A 47 -8.54 2.42 -5.01
N ILE A 48 -9.25 3.45 -4.57
CA ILE A 48 -8.75 4.82 -4.64
C ILE A 48 -7.52 4.98 -3.77
N ILE A 49 -7.56 4.45 -2.56
CA ILE A 49 -6.42 4.49 -1.64
C ILE A 49 -5.23 3.76 -2.24
N SER A 50 -5.45 2.55 -2.78
CA SER A 50 -4.37 1.77 -3.37
C SER A 50 -3.76 2.49 -4.56
N GLN A 51 -4.58 3.13 -5.39
CA GLN A 51 -4.09 3.89 -6.54
C GLN A 51 -3.24 5.08 -6.11
N LYS A 52 -3.68 5.80 -5.08
CA LYS A 52 -2.91 6.91 -4.53
C LYS A 52 -1.56 6.45 -3.99
N ILE A 53 -1.54 5.32 -3.31
CA ILE A 53 -0.31 4.75 -2.79
C ILE A 53 0.63 4.41 -3.94
N LEU A 54 0.13 3.76 -4.99
CA LEU A 54 0.95 3.40 -6.14
C LEU A 54 1.46 4.63 -6.88
N ASP A 55 0.66 5.66 -6.99
CA ASP A 55 1.08 6.92 -7.62
C ASP A 55 2.23 7.56 -6.86
N GLU A 56 2.22 7.46 -5.54
CA GLU A 56 3.28 8.01 -4.70
C GLU A 56 4.53 7.14 -4.69
N LEU A 57 4.36 5.83 -4.76
CA LEU A 57 5.49 4.89 -4.71
C LEU A 57 6.19 4.76 -6.07
N GLY A 58 5.43 4.77 -7.15
CA GLY A 58 5.99 4.69 -8.49
C GLY A 58 5.66 3.40 -9.22
N LYS A 59 6.33 3.20 -10.36
CA LYS A 59 6.01 2.11 -11.29
C LYS A 59 6.46 0.72 -10.82
N ASN A 60 7.39 0.67 -9.87
CA ASN A 60 7.96 -0.61 -9.43
C ASN A 60 7.12 -1.30 -8.37
N TYR A 61 5.93 -0.82 -8.13
CA TYR A 61 5.07 -1.34 -7.07
C TYR A 61 3.74 -1.82 -7.63
N THR A 62 3.22 -2.85 -7.02
CA THR A 62 1.88 -3.34 -7.32
C THR A 62 1.09 -3.47 -6.04
N CYS A 63 -0.22 -3.30 -6.15
CA CYS A 63 -1.10 -3.40 -5.00
C CYS A 63 -2.28 -4.30 -5.34
N LYS A 64 -2.59 -5.21 -4.43
CA LYS A 64 -3.75 -6.09 -4.56
C LYS A 64 -4.65 -5.86 -3.36
N VAL A 65 -5.93 -5.65 -3.62
CA VAL A 65 -6.93 -5.46 -2.57
C VAL A 65 -7.50 -6.82 -2.19
N ILE A 66 -7.36 -7.18 -0.92
CA ILE A 66 -7.89 -8.43 -0.37
C ILE A 66 -8.74 -8.05 0.83
N GLY A 67 -10.06 -8.00 0.65
CA GLY A 67 -10.95 -7.53 1.71
C GLY A 67 -10.62 -6.09 2.08
N TYR A 68 -10.30 -5.84 3.34
CA TYR A 68 -9.88 -4.53 3.82
C TYR A 68 -8.36 -4.44 3.99
N THR A 69 -7.62 -5.27 3.28
CA THR A 69 -6.17 -5.29 3.34
C THR A 69 -5.60 -5.01 1.95
N LEU A 70 -4.57 -4.18 1.91
CA LEU A 70 -3.85 -3.88 0.67
C LEU A 70 -2.52 -4.62 0.72
N ALA A 71 -2.32 -5.56 -0.19
CA ALA A 71 -1.06 -6.27 -0.32
C ALA A 71 -0.21 -5.55 -1.36
N ILE A 72 0.84 -4.87 -0.90
CA ILE A 72 1.70 -4.06 -1.76
C ILE A 72 3.03 -4.78 -1.93
N ARG A 73 3.48 -4.89 -3.16
CA ARG A 73 4.74 -5.55 -3.48
C ARG A 73 5.64 -4.62 -4.28
N LYS A 74 6.90 -4.60 -3.88
CA LYS A 74 7.95 -3.88 -4.61
C LYS A 74 8.65 -4.86 -5.54
N TRP A 75 8.81 -4.46 -6.78
CA TRP A 75 9.56 -5.23 -7.76
C TRP A 75 10.99 -4.68 -7.88
N ARG A 76 11.97 -5.56 -7.98
CA ARG A 76 13.37 -5.15 -8.10
C ARG A 76 13.64 -4.40 -9.38
N LYS A 77 12.95 -4.78 -10.45
CA LYS A 77 13.06 -4.11 -11.74
C LYS A 77 11.71 -3.55 -12.12
N ALA A 78 11.73 -2.44 -12.83
CA ALA A 78 10.51 -1.90 -13.39
C ALA A 78 9.81 -3.00 -14.17
N ARG A 79 8.54 -3.16 -13.91
CA ARG A 79 7.75 -4.17 -14.59
C ARG A 79 7.55 -3.75 -16.02
N THR A 80 8.37 -4.30 -16.91
CA THR A 80 8.17 -4.10 -18.32
C THR A 80 7.13 -5.08 -18.81
N THR A 81 6.02 -4.57 -19.21
CA THR A 81 5.05 -5.35 -19.94
C THR A 81 5.43 -5.31 -21.39
N LEU A 82 5.82 -6.42 -21.85
CA LEU A 82 6.06 -6.55 -23.26
C LEU A 82 4.83 -7.07 -23.95
#